data_ae91395e8f1e2b76a3132ea64702ac20
#
_entry.id   ae91395e8f1e2b76a3132ea64702ac20
#
_cell.length_a   1.000
_cell.length_b   1.000
_cell.length_c   1.000
_cell.angle_alpha   90.00
_cell.angle_beta   90.00
_cell.angle_gamma   90.00
#
_symmetry.space_group_name_H-M   'P 1'
#
loop_
_entity.id
_entity.type
_entity.pdbx_description
1 polymer ?
#
loop_
_entity_poly.entity_id
_entity_poly.type
_entity_poly.pdbx_seq_one_letter_code
_entity_poly.pdbx_strand_id
1 'polypeptide(L)'
;MLSRFDDYPIHQTPDPVAHPATSDKDVYERYWFNGYSTSGDFYLGAGAALYQHLGLKDAHVSFIHEGRQYAFHVSGRRSDEPSDLTIGPYSLEIIEPMRSCRITVTENDTDFTCDLLWEGRTGNVEEPRHHLGRGLRKIMDTTRFTQLGRWTGWVQFGDVRIELDPSEVVGTKDRSWGVRPLIGGDTRGAPAASQMGGIFFLWAPLNFDDLCLHYQLFDDNVGRPLFQVGARLPVYGSPDELPGVEDPAVEHMRNLEHEVTFASGNRMITGATIAMTSVADGARHEVRLEPIFTFRMKGIGYTHPIWVHGKWHDELAMASESWALDDVDDTAYENQHCQHLVRAIYTDGAGVERTGIGVLEQNILGPYAPYGLEGFFAAPTYD
;
A
#
# COMPACT_ATOMS: atom_id res chain seq x y z
N MET A 1 10.64 14.13 -10.38
CA MET A 1 10.27 15.48 -9.85
C MET A 1 8.76 15.51 -9.72
N LEU A 2 8.27 15.51 -8.49
CA LEU A 2 6.84 15.60 -8.19
C LEU A 2 6.34 17.06 -8.19
N SER A 3 5.05 17.24 -8.44
CA SER A 3 4.33 18.50 -8.34
C SER A 3 3.08 18.34 -7.48
N ARG A 4 2.42 19.44 -7.11
CA ARG A 4 1.14 19.38 -6.37
C ARG A 4 0.02 18.69 -7.16
N PHE A 5 0.13 18.68 -8.49
CA PHE A 5 -0.86 18.05 -9.37
C PHE A 5 -0.77 16.52 -9.38
N ASP A 6 0.38 15.94 -8.99
CA ASP A 6 0.53 14.46 -8.91
C ASP A 6 -0.31 13.84 -7.78
N ASP A 7 -0.91 14.67 -6.92
CA ASP A 7 -1.90 14.20 -5.94
C ASP A 7 -3.31 14.01 -6.57
N TYR A 8 -3.56 14.59 -7.73
CA TYR A 8 -4.81 14.41 -8.48
C TYR A 8 -4.67 13.35 -9.57
N PRO A 9 -5.76 12.70 -10.01
CA PRO A 9 -5.73 11.69 -11.07
C PRO A 9 -5.77 12.34 -12.48
N ILE A 10 -4.84 13.23 -12.79
CA ILE A 10 -4.81 14.11 -13.99
C ILE A 10 -3.50 14.08 -14.76
N HIS A 11 -2.82 12.93 -14.81
CA HIS A 11 -1.55 12.80 -15.51
C HIS A 11 -1.73 12.87 -17.02
N GLN A 12 -1.13 13.89 -17.65
CA GLN A 12 -1.53 14.43 -18.95
C GLN A 12 -0.70 13.98 -20.15
N THR A 13 -1.41 13.96 -21.27
CA THR A 13 -0.90 14.02 -22.64
C THR A 13 -1.39 15.30 -23.32
N PRO A 14 -1.14 15.51 -24.68
CA PRO A 14 -1.77 16.56 -25.47
C PRO A 14 -3.31 16.46 -25.55
N ASP A 15 -3.89 15.32 -25.20
CA ASP A 15 -5.34 15.13 -25.16
C ASP A 15 -5.98 15.86 -23.96
N PRO A 16 -7.31 16.06 -23.95
CA PRO A 16 -8.02 16.57 -22.77
C PRO A 16 -7.74 15.74 -21.52
N VAL A 17 -7.74 16.40 -20.35
CA VAL A 17 -7.39 15.81 -19.05
C VAL A 17 -8.11 14.48 -18.73
N ALA A 18 -9.36 14.33 -19.20
CA ALA A 18 -10.12 13.08 -19.02
C ALA A 18 -9.54 11.87 -19.78
N HIS A 19 -8.60 12.08 -20.69
CA HIS A 19 -7.99 11.03 -21.50
C HIS A 19 -6.62 10.65 -20.93
N PRO A 20 -6.40 9.39 -20.55
CA PRO A 20 -5.09 8.95 -20.06
C PRO A 20 -4.06 8.90 -21.19
N ALA A 21 -2.78 8.92 -20.80
CA ALA A 21 -1.62 8.90 -21.71
C ALA A 21 -1.46 7.63 -22.56
N THR A 22 -2.34 6.66 -22.39
CA THR A 22 -2.25 5.35 -23.04
C THR A 22 -3.64 4.79 -23.31
N SER A 23 -3.75 3.93 -24.33
CA SER A 23 -4.95 3.13 -24.62
C SER A 23 -4.91 1.74 -23.96
N ASP A 24 -3.94 1.47 -23.09
CA ASP A 24 -3.86 0.20 -22.38
C ASP A 24 -5.03 0.07 -21.38
N LYS A 25 -5.70 -1.07 -21.39
CA LYS A 25 -6.84 -1.32 -20.51
C LYS A 25 -6.46 -1.41 -19.03
N ASP A 26 -5.20 -1.75 -18.78
CA ASP A 26 -4.66 -1.89 -17.44
C ASP A 26 -4.17 -0.53 -16.87
N VAL A 27 -4.53 0.59 -17.52
CA VAL A 27 -4.26 1.93 -16.99
C VAL A 27 -5.10 2.21 -15.75
N TYR A 28 -4.48 2.80 -14.75
CA TYR A 28 -5.10 3.09 -13.46
C TYR A 28 -4.52 4.32 -12.79
N GLU A 29 -5.28 4.88 -11.88
CA GLU A 29 -4.91 5.86 -10.86
C GLU A 29 -5.33 5.31 -9.50
N ARG A 30 -4.44 5.30 -8.51
CA ARG A 30 -4.73 4.67 -7.23
C ARG A 30 -4.21 5.44 -6.05
N TYR A 31 -5.02 5.49 -5.03
CA TYR A 31 -4.71 5.91 -3.66
C TYR A 31 -4.70 4.68 -2.76
N TRP A 32 -3.69 4.58 -1.93
CA TRP A 32 -3.62 3.63 -0.85
C TRP A 32 -3.24 4.36 0.43
N PHE A 33 -3.92 4.04 1.51
CA PHE A 33 -3.64 4.56 2.83
C PHE A 33 -3.62 3.42 3.82
N ASN A 34 -2.70 3.49 4.80
CA ASN A 34 -2.85 2.75 6.04
C ASN A 34 -2.80 3.70 7.24
N GLY A 35 -3.26 3.19 8.39
CA GLY A 35 -3.19 3.83 9.68
C GLY A 35 -3.12 2.78 10.76
N TYR A 36 -2.44 3.08 11.84
CA TYR A 36 -2.31 2.17 12.98
C TYR A 36 -2.03 2.94 14.25
N SER A 37 -2.54 2.40 15.38
CA SER A 37 -2.24 2.97 16.69
C SER A 37 -0.79 2.72 17.07
N THR A 38 -0.17 3.65 17.76
CA THR A 38 1.18 3.50 18.32
C THR A 38 1.24 2.44 19.43
N SER A 39 0.10 2.12 20.07
CA SER A 39 -0.06 1.00 21.00
C SER A 39 -0.05 -0.38 20.33
N GLY A 40 -0.39 -0.45 19.03
CA GLY A 40 -0.40 -1.70 18.27
C GLY A 40 -1.68 -2.53 18.40
N ASP A 41 -2.82 -1.92 18.74
CA ASP A 41 -4.12 -2.57 18.94
C ASP A 41 -5.16 -2.26 17.85
N PHE A 42 -4.84 -1.34 16.94
CA PHE A 42 -5.70 -0.91 15.84
C PHE A 42 -4.94 -0.83 14.53
N TYR A 43 -5.63 -1.16 13.43
CA TYR A 43 -5.14 -0.97 12.06
C TYR A 43 -6.27 -0.52 11.15
N LEU A 44 -5.97 0.42 10.26
CA LEU A 44 -6.84 0.94 9.21
C LEU A 44 -6.17 0.75 7.84
N GLY A 45 -6.92 0.31 6.84
CA GLY A 45 -6.55 0.36 5.43
C GLY A 45 -7.64 1.05 4.63
N ALA A 46 -7.28 1.95 3.72
CA ALA A 46 -8.23 2.55 2.80
C ALA A 46 -7.62 2.68 1.41
N GLY A 47 -8.40 2.49 0.37
CA GLY A 47 -7.96 2.61 -1.00
C GLY A 47 -9.06 3.08 -1.93
N ALA A 48 -8.67 3.83 -2.97
CA ALA A 48 -9.55 4.20 -4.07
C ALA A 48 -8.80 4.12 -5.39
N ALA A 49 -9.46 3.71 -6.45
CA ALA A 49 -8.85 3.64 -7.76
C ALA A 49 -9.81 4.07 -8.88
N LEU A 50 -9.20 4.65 -9.90
CA LEU A 50 -9.81 5.00 -11.16
C LEU A 50 -9.24 4.11 -12.25
N TYR A 51 -10.10 3.46 -13.03
CA TYR A 51 -9.74 2.62 -14.16
C TYR A 51 -10.36 3.21 -15.42
N GLN A 52 -9.62 4.13 -16.05
CA GLN A 52 -10.17 5.00 -17.10
C GLN A 52 -10.76 4.22 -18.26
N HIS A 53 -10.04 3.21 -18.76
CA HIS A 53 -10.49 2.42 -19.92
C HIS A 53 -11.43 1.26 -19.57
N LEU A 54 -11.57 0.94 -18.29
CA LEU A 54 -12.63 0.03 -17.83
C LEU A 54 -13.93 0.76 -17.50
N GLY A 55 -13.90 2.10 -17.45
CA GLY A 55 -15.08 2.94 -17.20
C GLY A 55 -15.61 2.88 -15.78
N LEU A 56 -14.79 2.49 -14.80
CA LEU A 56 -15.23 2.32 -13.41
C LEU A 56 -14.26 2.93 -12.40
N LYS A 57 -14.77 3.13 -11.20
CA LYS A 57 -14.05 3.45 -9.97
C LYS A 57 -14.35 2.38 -8.92
N ASP A 58 -13.39 2.07 -8.05
CA ASP A 58 -13.62 1.29 -6.84
C ASP A 58 -12.97 1.94 -5.62
N ALA A 59 -13.53 1.67 -4.45
CA ALA A 59 -12.96 2.07 -3.18
C ALA A 59 -13.27 1.07 -2.08
N HIS A 60 -12.37 1.04 -1.09
CA HIS A 60 -12.46 0.11 0.03
C HIS A 60 -11.96 0.79 1.30
N VAL A 61 -12.61 0.52 2.43
CA VAL A 61 -12.13 0.89 3.76
C VAL A 61 -12.22 -0.35 4.64
N SER A 62 -11.15 -0.63 5.37
CA SER A 62 -11.10 -1.83 6.22
C SER A 62 -10.31 -1.51 7.49
N PHE A 63 -10.74 -2.04 8.64
CA PHE A 63 -10.01 -1.87 9.89
C PHE A 63 -9.98 -3.15 10.72
N ILE A 64 -8.97 -3.25 11.59
CA ILE A 64 -8.86 -4.31 12.58
C ILE A 64 -9.06 -3.70 13.96
N HIS A 65 -9.92 -4.34 14.74
CA HIS A 65 -10.13 -4.07 16.16
C HIS A 65 -10.51 -5.37 16.89
N GLU A 66 -9.94 -5.59 18.06
CA GLU A 66 -10.21 -6.76 18.94
C GLU A 66 -10.19 -8.11 18.20
N GLY A 67 -9.13 -8.35 17.38
CA GLY A 67 -8.93 -9.63 16.70
C GLY A 67 -9.89 -9.88 15.52
N ARG A 68 -10.62 -8.88 15.05
CA ARG A 68 -11.52 -8.97 13.90
C ARG A 68 -11.20 -7.91 12.86
N GLN A 69 -11.19 -8.28 11.60
CA GLN A 69 -11.10 -7.37 10.47
C GLN A 69 -12.49 -7.11 9.88
N TYR A 70 -12.81 -5.83 9.67
CA TYR A 70 -14.03 -5.32 9.07
C TYR A 70 -13.70 -4.67 7.75
N ALA A 71 -14.55 -4.78 6.74
CA ALA A 71 -14.30 -4.21 5.42
C ALA A 71 -15.58 -3.68 4.77
N PHE A 72 -15.41 -2.56 4.08
CA PHE A 72 -16.40 -1.95 3.18
C PHE A 72 -15.83 -1.91 1.76
N HIS A 73 -16.66 -2.25 0.80
CA HIS A 73 -16.33 -2.27 -0.62
C HIS A 73 -17.40 -1.50 -1.39
N VAL A 74 -16.95 -0.67 -2.32
CA VAL A 74 -17.83 0.02 -3.26
C VAL A 74 -17.21 0.10 -4.64
N SER A 75 -18.03 -0.09 -5.66
CA SER A 75 -17.65 0.05 -7.07
C SER A 75 -18.78 0.71 -7.84
N GLY A 76 -18.43 1.51 -8.84
CA GLY A 76 -19.41 2.17 -9.67
C GLY A 76 -18.82 2.73 -10.95
N ARG A 77 -19.70 3.24 -11.82
CA ARG A 77 -19.27 3.90 -13.06
C ARG A 77 -18.48 5.15 -12.76
N ARG A 78 -17.35 5.34 -13.46
CA ARG A 78 -16.62 6.60 -13.40
C ARG A 78 -17.38 7.73 -14.11
N SER A 79 -17.19 8.95 -13.63
CA SER A 79 -17.54 10.16 -14.39
C SER A 79 -16.44 10.55 -15.37
N ASP A 80 -16.70 11.53 -16.25
CA ASP A 80 -15.68 12.09 -17.15
C ASP A 80 -14.80 13.14 -16.47
N GLU A 81 -15.12 13.51 -15.22
CA GLU A 81 -14.34 14.42 -14.40
C GLU A 81 -13.30 13.63 -13.58
N PRO A 82 -11.98 13.74 -13.89
CA PRO A 82 -10.95 12.95 -13.19
C PRO A 82 -10.81 13.28 -11.71
N SER A 83 -11.18 14.50 -11.30
CA SER A 83 -11.12 14.91 -9.88
C SER A 83 -12.31 14.41 -9.05
N ASP A 84 -13.34 13.84 -9.69
CA ASP A 84 -14.46 13.23 -9.01
C ASP A 84 -14.09 11.83 -8.46
N LEU A 85 -13.75 11.79 -7.18
CA LEU A 85 -13.40 10.56 -6.44
C LEU A 85 -14.55 10.08 -5.55
N THR A 86 -15.80 10.44 -5.89
CA THR A 86 -17.01 10.01 -5.19
C THR A 86 -17.60 8.76 -5.83
N ILE A 87 -17.96 7.76 -5.01
CA ILE A 87 -18.61 6.50 -5.44
C ILE A 87 -19.74 6.19 -4.46
N GLY A 88 -20.98 6.57 -4.81
CA GLY A 88 -22.11 6.41 -3.89
C GLY A 88 -21.84 7.12 -2.55
N PRO A 89 -21.86 6.38 -1.40
CA PRO A 89 -21.60 6.97 -0.09
C PRO A 89 -20.12 7.29 0.19
N TYR A 90 -19.19 6.74 -0.58
CA TYR A 90 -17.77 6.98 -0.43
C TYR A 90 -17.33 8.28 -1.13
N SER A 91 -16.46 9.04 -0.49
CA SER A 91 -15.75 10.17 -1.11
C SER A 91 -14.31 10.25 -0.60
N LEU A 92 -13.39 10.55 -1.52
CA LEU A 92 -12.02 10.98 -1.22
C LEU A 92 -11.87 12.42 -1.69
N GLU A 93 -11.63 13.33 -0.76
CA GLU A 93 -11.38 14.75 -1.03
C GLU A 93 -9.89 15.07 -0.81
N ILE A 94 -9.27 15.72 -1.78
CA ILE A 94 -7.92 16.28 -1.64
C ILE A 94 -8.09 17.70 -1.13
N ILE A 95 -7.93 17.90 0.19
CA ILE A 95 -8.10 19.21 0.84
C ILE A 95 -6.94 20.11 0.47
N GLU A 96 -5.72 19.65 0.71
CA GLU A 96 -4.52 20.33 0.26
C GLU A 96 -3.58 19.31 -0.41
N PRO A 97 -3.27 19.50 -1.72
CA PRO A 97 -2.43 18.57 -2.46
C PRO A 97 -1.09 18.32 -1.80
N MET A 98 -0.72 17.05 -1.66
CA MET A 98 0.50 16.55 -1.01
C MET A 98 0.56 16.78 0.50
N ARG A 99 -0.53 17.26 1.14
CA ARG A 99 -0.56 17.59 2.57
C ARG A 99 -1.69 16.95 3.32
N SER A 100 -2.93 17.03 2.80
CA SER A 100 -4.10 16.51 3.51
C SER A 100 -5.20 15.99 2.58
N CYS A 101 -5.87 14.92 3.01
CA CYS A 101 -6.99 14.30 2.32
C CYS A 101 -8.06 13.88 3.35
N ARG A 102 -9.32 13.87 2.93
CA ARG A 102 -10.42 13.37 3.74
C ARG A 102 -11.10 12.20 3.04
N ILE A 103 -11.36 11.15 3.78
CA ILE A 103 -12.14 9.99 3.32
C ILE A 103 -13.41 9.94 4.13
N THR A 104 -14.57 9.88 3.45
CA THR A 104 -15.86 9.72 4.12
C THR A 104 -16.63 8.55 3.52
N VAL A 105 -17.34 7.84 4.36
CA VAL A 105 -18.41 6.90 3.98
C VAL A 105 -19.64 7.31 4.78
N THR A 106 -20.62 7.90 4.08
CA THR A 106 -21.87 8.35 4.70
C THR A 106 -22.80 7.18 4.97
N GLU A 107 -23.93 7.42 5.67
CA GLU A 107 -24.96 6.40 5.91
C GLU A 107 -25.37 5.68 4.64
N ASN A 108 -25.46 4.37 4.71
CA ASN A 108 -25.75 3.46 3.60
C ASN A 108 -26.30 2.12 4.14
N ASP A 109 -26.59 1.18 3.23
CA ASP A 109 -27.20 -0.11 3.56
C ASP A 109 -26.19 -1.17 4.08
N THR A 110 -24.92 -0.80 4.36
CA THR A 110 -23.88 -1.78 4.72
C THR A 110 -23.40 -1.69 6.17
N ASP A 111 -24.02 -0.87 7.01
CA ASP A 111 -23.63 -0.59 8.40
C ASP A 111 -22.21 0.00 8.57
N PHE A 112 -21.48 0.29 7.48
CA PHE A 112 -20.14 0.85 7.52
C PHE A 112 -20.18 2.36 7.26
N THR A 113 -19.60 3.14 8.16
CA THR A 113 -19.46 4.59 8.02
C THR A 113 -18.09 5.06 8.50
N CYS A 114 -17.59 6.17 7.99
CA CYS A 114 -16.37 6.81 8.50
C CYS A 114 -16.28 8.29 8.12
N ASP A 115 -15.46 8.99 8.87
CA ASP A 115 -15.01 10.34 8.58
C ASP A 115 -13.55 10.44 9.03
N LEU A 116 -12.63 10.40 8.09
CA LEU A 116 -11.20 10.22 8.30
C LEU A 116 -10.43 11.37 7.63
N LEU A 117 -9.68 12.12 8.41
CA LEU A 117 -8.74 13.13 7.92
C LEU A 117 -7.33 12.58 8.03
N TRP A 118 -6.63 12.52 6.90
CA TRP A 118 -5.21 12.19 6.81
C TRP A 118 -4.38 13.47 6.61
N GLU A 119 -3.30 13.60 7.38
CA GLU A 119 -2.36 14.71 7.30
C GLU A 119 -0.92 14.20 7.23
N GLY A 120 -0.16 14.71 6.23
CA GLY A 120 1.26 14.39 6.09
C GLY A 120 2.09 14.93 7.25
N ARG A 121 3.05 14.13 7.73
CA ARG A 121 4.07 14.56 8.71
C ARG A 121 5.50 14.47 8.17
N THR A 122 5.67 14.01 6.91
CA THR A 122 6.95 13.98 6.19
C THR A 122 6.81 14.59 4.80
N GLY A 123 7.92 14.92 4.15
CA GLY A 123 7.94 15.11 2.70
C GLY A 123 7.58 13.82 1.95
N ASN A 124 7.37 13.94 0.64
CA ASN A 124 7.07 12.80 -0.22
C ASN A 124 8.37 12.12 -0.66
N VAL A 125 8.33 10.80 -0.79
CA VAL A 125 9.38 9.99 -1.42
C VAL A 125 8.88 9.53 -2.78
N GLU A 126 9.41 10.12 -3.86
CA GLU A 126 9.20 9.61 -5.21
C GLU A 126 9.98 8.30 -5.37
N GLU A 127 9.28 7.24 -5.75
CA GLU A 127 9.89 5.95 -5.98
C GLU A 127 10.43 5.85 -7.42
N PRO A 128 11.43 5.00 -7.68
CA PRO A 128 11.87 4.73 -9.05
C PRO A 128 10.71 4.24 -9.89
N ARG A 129 10.62 4.70 -11.16
CA ARG A 129 9.58 4.23 -12.08
C ARG A 129 9.67 2.71 -12.25
N HIS A 130 8.58 2.03 -11.94
CA HIS A 130 8.47 0.59 -12.10
C HIS A 130 8.18 0.27 -13.57
N HIS A 131 9.19 -0.07 -14.33
CA HIS A 131 9.08 -0.44 -15.74
C HIS A 131 9.50 -1.88 -15.97
N LEU A 132 8.53 -2.75 -16.23
CA LEU A 132 8.74 -4.14 -16.57
C LEU A 132 8.10 -4.45 -17.93
N GLY A 133 8.90 -4.94 -18.85
CA GLY A 133 8.45 -5.38 -20.17
C GLY A 133 8.78 -6.85 -20.43
N ARG A 134 7.97 -7.50 -21.25
CA ARG A 134 8.22 -8.84 -21.73
C ARG A 134 7.96 -8.91 -23.23
N GLY A 135 9.03 -9.01 -24.02
CA GLY A 135 8.95 -8.91 -25.46
C GLY A 135 8.36 -7.56 -25.89
N LEU A 136 7.25 -7.58 -26.61
CA LEU A 136 6.55 -6.38 -27.07
C LEU A 136 5.50 -5.84 -26.08
N ARG A 137 5.26 -6.54 -24.98
CA ARG A 137 4.22 -6.18 -24.00
C ARG A 137 4.83 -5.48 -22.78
N LYS A 138 4.30 -4.32 -22.44
CA LYS A 138 4.48 -3.73 -21.10
C LYS A 138 3.68 -4.57 -20.10
N ILE A 139 4.34 -5.02 -19.04
CA ILE A 139 3.67 -5.69 -17.91
C ILE A 139 3.36 -4.65 -16.85
N MET A 140 4.32 -3.77 -16.54
CA MET A 140 4.17 -2.70 -15.57
C MET A 140 4.90 -1.46 -16.07
N ASP A 141 4.26 -0.31 -15.96
CA ASP A 141 4.85 1.00 -16.24
C ASP A 141 4.19 2.02 -15.32
N THR A 142 4.67 2.11 -14.09
CA THR A 142 4.02 2.88 -13.03
C THR A 142 4.97 3.85 -12.36
N THR A 143 4.44 5.01 -12.00
CA THR A 143 5.04 6.00 -11.12
C THR A 143 4.34 5.93 -9.77
N ARG A 144 5.09 6.19 -8.68
CA ARG A 144 4.56 6.12 -7.33
C ARG A 144 5.29 7.09 -6.42
N PHE A 145 4.59 7.60 -5.41
CA PHE A 145 5.21 8.23 -4.25
C PHE A 145 4.56 7.77 -2.94
N THR A 146 5.34 7.83 -1.88
CA THR A 146 4.93 7.49 -0.52
C THR A 146 5.15 8.68 0.40
N GLN A 147 4.21 8.92 1.33
CA GLN A 147 4.28 9.95 2.36
C GLN A 147 3.78 9.37 3.69
N LEU A 148 4.51 9.61 4.79
CA LEU A 148 4.06 9.21 6.12
C LEU A 148 3.29 10.36 6.79
N GLY A 149 2.27 10.02 7.58
CA GLY A 149 1.32 10.98 8.14
C GLY A 149 0.64 10.49 9.39
N ARG A 150 -0.47 11.13 9.71
CA ARG A 150 -1.31 10.83 10.89
C ARG A 150 -2.78 10.91 10.54
N TRP A 151 -3.61 10.32 11.38
CA TRP A 151 -5.05 10.25 11.19
C TRP A 151 -5.82 10.92 12.32
N THR A 152 -6.91 11.59 11.96
CA THR A 152 -7.94 12.10 12.86
C THR A 152 -9.29 11.67 12.34
N GLY A 153 -10.26 11.53 13.23
CA GLY A 153 -11.64 11.19 12.85
C GLY A 153 -12.10 9.88 13.44
N TRP A 154 -12.91 9.13 12.71
CA TRP A 154 -13.49 7.90 13.22
C TRP A 154 -13.85 6.92 12.09
N VAL A 155 -13.93 5.63 12.46
CA VAL A 155 -14.47 4.55 11.63
C VAL A 155 -15.47 3.74 12.43
N GLN A 156 -16.55 3.28 11.78
CA GLN A 156 -17.62 2.52 12.43
C GLN A 156 -18.13 1.39 11.56
N PHE A 157 -18.43 0.25 12.18
CA PHE A 157 -19.13 -0.88 11.59
C PHE A 157 -20.17 -1.39 12.60
N GLY A 158 -21.45 -1.19 12.31
CA GLY A 158 -22.52 -1.46 13.27
C GLY A 158 -22.30 -0.69 14.56
N ASP A 159 -22.24 -1.41 15.69
CA ASP A 159 -22.03 -0.82 17.02
C ASP A 159 -20.54 -0.59 17.36
N VAL A 160 -19.61 -1.09 16.54
CA VAL A 160 -18.16 -0.94 16.76
C VAL A 160 -17.71 0.38 16.16
N ARG A 161 -17.35 1.35 17.02
CA ARG A 161 -16.85 2.68 16.63
C ARG A 161 -15.51 2.97 17.27
N ILE A 162 -14.55 3.39 16.45
CA ILE A 162 -13.19 3.72 16.84
C ILE A 162 -12.93 5.18 16.49
N GLU A 163 -12.56 5.96 17.48
CA GLU A 163 -12.07 7.35 17.32
C GLU A 163 -10.54 7.32 17.11
N LEU A 164 -10.05 8.15 16.20
CA LEU A 164 -8.65 8.27 15.88
C LEU A 164 -8.10 9.60 16.37
N ASP A 165 -7.10 9.53 17.26
CA ASP A 165 -6.36 10.70 17.73
C ASP A 165 -5.03 10.81 16.96
N PRO A 166 -4.70 11.97 16.36
CA PRO A 166 -3.49 12.16 15.57
C PRO A 166 -2.18 12.06 16.36
N SER A 167 -2.24 12.10 17.69
CA SER A 167 -1.10 11.83 18.58
C SER A 167 -0.82 10.32 18.74
N GLU A 168 -1.81 9.48 18.45
CA GLU A 168 -1.77 8.03 18.67
C GLU A 168 -1.88 7.21 17.39
N VAL A 169 -2.47 7.78 16.31
CA VAL A 169 -2.69 7.05 15.06
C VAL A 169 -1.87 7.66 13.94
N VAL A 170 -0.84 6.94 13.56
CA VAL A 170 0.06 7.28 12.44
C VAL A 170 -0.19 6.37 11.26
N GLY A 171 0.38 6.67 10.10
CA GLY A 171 0.20 5.83 8.91
C GLY A 171 0.91 6.36 7.68
N THR A 172 0.48 5.88 6.53
CA THR A 172 1.11 6.15 5.25
C THR A 172 0.07 6.42 4.17
N LYS A 173 0.39 7.30 3.24
CA LYS A 173 -0.27 7.50 1.96
C LYS A 173 0.66 7.03 0.85
N ASP A 174 0.20 6.12 0.00
CA ASP A 174 0.83 5.71 -1.25
C ASP A 174 -0.06 6.18 -2.40
N ARG A 175 0.52 6.80 -3.37
CA ARG A 175 -0.14 7.26 -4.58
C ARG A 175 0.59 6.68 -5.80
N SER A 176 -0.14 5.97 -6.65
CA SER A 176 0.45 5.35 -7.84
C SER A 176 -0.46 5.48 -9.06
N TRP A 177 0.16 5.56 -10.25
CA TRP A 177 -0.54 5.63 -11.52
C TRP A 177 0.28 5.02 -12.65
N GLY A 178 -0.37 4.72 -13.76
CA GLY A 178 0.24 4.14 -14.95
C GLY A 178 -0.42 2.86 -15.40
N VAL A 179 0.36 1.90 -15.85
CA VAL A 179 -0.12 0.60 -16.34
C VAL A 179 0.38 -0.51 -15.44
N ARG A 180 -0.54 -1.34 -14.95
CA ARG A 180 -0.21 -2.51 -14.14
C ARG A 180 -1.28 -3.60 -14.36
N PRO A 181 -0.89 -4.90 -14.43
CA PRO A 181 -1.85 -5.98 -14.63
C PRO A 181 -2.95 -5.98 -13.55
N LEU A 182 -4.19 -6.07 -13.99
CA LEU A 182 -5.33 -6.34 -13.14
C LEU A 182 -5.59 -7.85 -13.06
N ILE A 183 -6.08 -8.31 -11.91
CA ILE A 183 -6.46 -9.72 -11.74
C ILE A 183 -7.67 -10.01 -12.63
N GLY A 184 -7.61 -11.09 -13.43
CA GLY A 184 -8.66 -11.45 -14.36
C GLY A 184 -8.52 -10.86 -15.76
N GLY A 185 -7.35 -10.32 -16.11
CA GLY A 185 -7.01 -9.62 -17.34
C GLY A 185 -7.58 -10.16 -18.66
N ASP A 186 -7.29 -9.49 -19.76
CA ASP A 186 -7.83 -9.83 -21.09
C ASP A 186 -7.49 -11.28 -21.48
N THR A 187 -8.52 -12.14 -21.58
CA THR A 187 -8.39 -13.53 -22.00
C THR A 187 -8.29 -13.69 -23.52
N ARG A 188 -8.36 -12.58 -24.29
CA ARG A 188 -8.21 -12.60 -25.74
C ARG A 188 -6.73 -12.61 -26.12
N GLY A 189 -6.38 -13.48 -27.03
CA GLY A 189 -5.02 -13.63 -27.54
C GLY A 189 -4.30 -14.84 -26.98
N ALA A 190 -3.06 -15.04 -27.43
CA ALA A 190 -2.23 -16.13 -26.96
C ALA A 190 -1.85 -15.93 -25.48
N PRO A 191 -1.86 -16.99 -24.67
CA PRO A 191 -1.34 -16.90 -23.30
C PRO A 191 0.14 -16.50 -23.35
N ALA A 192 0.60 -15.79 -22.32
CA ALA A 192 1.99 -15.39 -22.23
C ALA A 192 2.91 -16.63 -22.33
N ALA A 193 3.90 -16.57 -23.21
CA ALA A 193 4.82 -17.69 -23.47
C ALA A 193 5.66 -18.12 -22.25
N SER A 194 5.72 -17.26 -21.23
CA SER A 194 6.30 -17.59 -19.93
C SER A 194 5.58 -16.78 -18.86
N GLN A 195 5.26 -17.41 -17.75
CA GLN A 195 4.72 -16.71 -16.57
C GLN A 195 5.82 -15.85 -15.91
N MET A 196 5.45 -14.81 -15.17
CA MET A 196 6.37 -14.12 -14.27
C MET A 196 6.92 -15.16 -13.29
N GLY A 197 8.24 -15.23 -13.12
CA GLY A 197 8.91 -16.32 -12.39
C GLY A 197 8.56 -16.37 -10.90
N GLY A 198 8.08 -15.25 -10.33
CA GLY A 198 7.71 -15.07 -8.94
C GLY A 198 7.61 -13.59 -8.61
N ILE A 199 7.08 -13.30 -7.44
CA ILE A 199 7.03 -11.98 -6.82
C ILE A 199 7.65 -12.13 -5.43
N PHE A 200 8.70 -11.40 -5.15
CA PHE A 200 9.20 -11.19 -3.80
C PHE A 200 9.19 -9.69 -3.53
N PHE A 201 8.13 -9.23 -2.88
CA PHE A 201 7.91 -7.83 -2.60
C PHE A 201 7.79 -7.61 -1.10
N LEU A 202 8.59 -6.67 -0.60
CA LEU A 202 8.53 -6.15 0.76
C LEU A 202 8.40 -4.63 0.72
N TRP A 203 7.51 -4.08 1.55
CA TRP A 203 7.33 -2.66 1.72
C TRP A 203 7.14 -2.34 3.21
N ALA A 204 7.95 -1.44 3.74
CA ALA A 204 7.94 -1.12 5.16
C ALA A 204 8.11 0.38 5.40
N PRO A 205 7.01 1.15 5.46
CA PRO A 205 6.99 2.47 6.05
C PRO A 205 6.91 2.34 7.58
N LEU A 206 7.86 2.98 8.27
CA LEU A 206 8.03 2.87 9.71
C LEU A 206 8.01 4.26 10.34
N ASN A 207 7.25 4.42 11.41
CA ASN A 207 7.09 5.65 12.17
C ASN A 207 7.83 5.57 13.51
N PHE A 208 8.67 6.56 13.78
CA PHE A 208 9.33 6.81 15.06
C PHE A 208 8.94 8.23 15.55
N ASP A 209 9.28 8.58 16.76
CA ASP A 209 8.94 9.88 17.34
C ASP A 209 9.59 11.04 16.56
N ASP A 210 10.88 10.90 16.24
CA ASP A 210 11.73 11.95 15.68
C ASP A 210 12.03 11.80 14.17
N LEU A 211 11.66 10.68 13.55
CA LEU A 211 11.88 10.39 12.13
C LEU A 211 10.92 9.34 11.60
N CYS A 212 10.96 9.15 10.29
CA CYS A 212 10.34 8.02 9.63
C CYS A 212 11.34 7.30 8.72
N LEU A 213 11.08 6.02 8.45
CA LEU A 213 11.82 5.25 7.44
C LEU A 213 10.87 4.75 6.37
N HIS A 214 11.36 4.74 5.14
CA HIS A 214 10.72 4.08 4.01
C HIS A 214 11.67 3.03 3.45
N TYR A 215 11.18 1.81 3.30
CA TYR A 215 11.90 0.67 2.73
C TYR A 215 10.99 -0.05 1.75
N GLN A 216 11.45 -0.25 0.52
CA GLN A 216 10.76 -1.06 -0.48
C GLN A 216 11.76 -1.86 -1.31
N LEU A 217 11.45 -3.12 -1.48
CA LEU A 217 12.20 -4.04 -2.30
C LEU A 217 11.26 -4.86 -3.17
N PHE A 218 11.60 -5.01 -4.44
CA PHE A 218 10.99 -5.95 -5.36
C PHE A 218 12.07 -6.71 -6.10
N ASP A 219 12.18 -8.00 -5.82
CA ASP A 219 13.18 -8.88 -6.41
C ASP A 219 12.58 -9.83 -7.47
N ASP A 220 13.45 -10.27 -8.37
CA ASP A 220 13.17 -11.43 -9.21
C ASP A 220 13.33 -12.75 -8.43
N ASN A 221 13.01 -13.86 -9.05
CA ASN A 221 13.03 -15.19 -8.42
C ASN A 221 14.43 -15.71 -8.03
N VAL A 222 15.51 -15.02 -8.40
CA VAL A 222 16.89 -15.35 -8.01
C VAL A 222 17.49 -14.34 -7.04
N GLY A 223 16.69 -13.40 -6.54
CA GLY A 223 17.09 -12.39 -5.56
C GLY A 223 17.81 -11.19 -6.17
N ARG A 224 17.61 -10.91 -7.47
CA ARG A 224 18.11 -9.66 -8.06
C ARG A 224 17.06 -8.58 -7.90
N PRO A 225 17.43 -7.40 -7.36
CA PRO A 225 16.49 -6.31 -7.23
C PRO A 225 16.06 -5.78 -8.60
N LEU A 226 14.74 -5.75 -8.80
CA LEU A 226 14.09 -5.09 -9.93
C LEU A 226 13.85 -3.62 -9.60
N PHE A 227 13.39 -3.34 -8.37
CA PHE A 227 13.15 -2.01 -7.84
C PHE A 227 13.53 -1.97 -6.36
N GLN A 228 14.22 -0.91 -5.97
CA GLN A 228 14.57 -0.64 -4.58
C GLN A 228 14.43 0.85 -4.30
N VAL A 229 13.87 1.18 -3.14
CA VAL A 229 13.91 2.53 -2.58
C VAL A 229 14.02 2.45 -1.07
N GLY A 230 14.92 3.26 -0.52
CA GLY A 230 15.07 3.46 0.91
C GLY A 230 15.26 4.92 1.23
N ALA A 231 14.63 5.39 2.29
CA ALA A 231 14.74 6.75 2.74
C ALA A 231 14.59 6.87 4.26
N ARG A 232 15.31 7.84 4.85
CA ARG A 232 15.10 8.34 6.19
C ARG A 232 14.59 9.75 6.09
N LEU A 233 13.45 10.02 6.74
CA LEU A 233 12.69 11.24 6.58
C LEU A 233 12.59 11.98 7.91
N PRO A 234 12.81 13.29 7.94
CA PRO A 234 12.46 14.12 9.09
C PRO A 234 10.95 14.18 9.26
N VAL A 235 10.49 14.38 10.48
CA VAL A 235 9.08 14.58 10.82
C VAL A 235 8.81 16.04 11.19
N TYR A 236 7.58 16.47 10.87
CA TYR A 236 7.11 17.85 11.10
C TYR A 236 5.87 17.84 12.00
N GLY A 237 5.70 18.90 12.77
CA GLY A 237 4.61 19.05 13.73
C GLY A 237 3.25 19.22 13.07
N SER A 238 3.21 19.88 11.90
CA SER A 238 1.99 20.10 11.11
C SER A 238 2.27 20.02 9.61
N PRO A 239 1.23 19.83 8.77
CA PRO A 239 1.40 19.88 7.30
C PRO A 239 1.92 21.23 6.79
N ASP A 240 1.66 22.33 7.50
CA ASP A 240 2.13 23.67 7.10
C ASP A 240 3.65 23.84 7.23
N GLU A 241 4.29 23.03 8.08
CA GLU A 241 5.74 23.04 8.29
C GLU A 241 6.49 22.25 7.19
N LEU A 242 5.80 21.47 6.37
CA LEU A 242 6.41 20.72 5.28
C LEU A 242 7.07 21.67 4.28
N PRO A 243 8.38 21.49 3.96
CA PRO A 243 9.14 22.45 3.15
C PRO A 243 8.68 22.55 1.69
N GLY A 244 7.95 21.54 1.21
CA GLY A 244 7.45 21.50 -0.16
C GLY A 244 6.91 20.12 -0.53
N VAL A 245 6.76 19.89 -1.83
CA VAL A 245 6.36 18.57 -2.36
C VAL A 245 7.48 17.57 -2.12
N GLU A 246 8.71 17.95 -2.46
CA GLU A 246 9.92 17.21 -2.15
C GLU A 246 10.64 17.91 -0.98
N ASP A 247 11.17 17.12 -0.08
CA ASP A 247 11.91 17.62 1.09
C ASP A 247 13.40 17.38 0.88
N PRO A 248 14.24 18.43 0.77
CA PRO A 248 15.69 18.29 0.58
C PRO A 248 16.39 17.66 1.79
N ALA A 249 15.75 17.55 2.94
CA ALA A 249 16.29 16.90 4.13
C ALA A 249 16.05 15.38 4.15
N VAL A 250 15.37 14.83 3.15
CA VAL A 250 15.23 13.37 3.01
C VAL A 250 16.60 12.76 2.69
N GLU A 251 17.01 11.83 3.53
CA GLU A 251 18.23 11.05 3.33
C GLU A 251 17.93 9.79 2.54
N HIS A 252 18.51 9.70 1.33
CA HIS A 252 18.35 8.51 0.49
C HIS A 252 19.26 7.37 0.94
N MET A 253 18.71 6.16 0.88
CA MET A 253 19.40 4.92 1.22
C MET A 253 19.61 4.05 -0.01
N ARG A 254 20.57 3.14 0.06
CA ARG A 254 20.92 2.16 -0.97
C ARG A 254 21.30 0.82 -0.33
N ASN A 255 21.57 -0.19 -1.17
CA ASN A 255 21.95 -1.53 -0.73
C ASN A 255 20.95 -2.07 0.30
N LEU A 256 19.69 -2.17 -0.12
CA LEU A 256 18.64 -2.71 0.72
C LEU A 256 18.83 -4.22 0.88
N GLU A 257 18.86 -4.65 2.13
CA GLU A 257 19.04 -6.05 2.52
C GLU A 257 17.86 -6.48 3.37
N HIS A 258 17.57 -7.76 3.37
CA HIS A 258 16.54 -8.36 4.20
C HIS A 258 16.91 -9.76 4.65
N GLU A 259 16.48 -10.11 5.84
CA GLU A 259 16.47 -11.45 6.38
C GLU A 259 15.07 -11.66 6.99
N VAL A 260 14.34 -12.67 6.51
CA VAL A 260 12.97 -12.94 6.97
C VAL A 260 12.85 -14.37 7.45
N THR A 261 12.03 -14.55 8.47
CA THR A 261 11.60 -15.87 8.97
C THR A 261 10.14 -16.09 8.64
N PHE A 262 9.79 -17.31 8.23
CA PHE A 262 8.43 -17.68 7.87
C PHE A 262 7.80 -18.60 8.93
N ALA A 263 6.48 -18.57 9.00
CA ALA A 263 5.73 -19.53 9.78
C ALA A 263 5.90 -20.95 9.21
N SER A 264 5.84 -21.96 10.09
CA SER A 264 5.86 -23.35 9.63
C SER A 264 4.62 -23.66 8.81
N GLY A 265 4.81 -24.22 7.62
CA GLY A 265 3.72 -24.66 6.74
C GLY A 265 3.11 -23.60 5.82
N ASN A 266 3.55 -22.34 5.91
CA ASN A 266 3.09 -21.27 5.01
C ASN A 266 4.19 -20.20 4.75
N ARG A 267 3.87 -19.13 4.03
CA ARG A 267 4.82 -18.04 3.71
C ARG A 267 4.57 -16.76 4.52
N MET A 268 3.82 -16.83 5.62
CA MET A 268 3.62 -15.68 6.49
C MET A 268 4.89 -15.34 7.25
N ILE A 269 5.33 -14.08 7.15
CA ILE A 269 6.51 -13.60 7.86
C ILE A 269 6.22 -13.51 9.35
N THR A 270 7.08 -14.14 10.17
CA THR A 270 7.00 -14.13 11.63
C THR A 270 8.05 -13.23 12.28
N GLY A 271 8.99 -12.73 11.51
CA GLY A 271 10.02 -11.79 11.92
C GLY A 271 10.88 -11.39 10.74
N ALA A 272 11.44 -10.19 10.79
CA ALA A 272 12.36 -9.73 9.76
C ALA A 272 13.43 -8.80 10.34
N THR A 273 14.59 -8.81 9.69
CA THR A 273 15.60 -7.76 9.82
C THR A 273 15.81 -7.15 8.43
N ILE A 274 15.65 -5.84 8.33
CA ILE A 274 15.97 -5.10 7.10
C ILE A 274 17.15 -4.17 7.35
N ALA A 275 17.96 -3.93 6.34
CA ALA A 275 19.07 -3.01 6.45
C ALA A 275 19.21 -2.15 5.20
N MET A 276 19.79 -0.96 5.37
CA MET A 276 20.00 0.03 4.33
C MET A 276 21.33 0.75 4.59
N THR A 277 21.94 1.25 3.53
CA THR A 277 23.17 2.04 3.63
C THR A 277 22.88 3.48 3.23
N SER A 278 23.24 4.46 4.07
CA SER A 278 23.15 5.88 3.75
C SER A 278 23.96 6.21 2.50
N VAL A 279 23.37 6.99 1.59
CA VAL A 279 24.05 7.49 0.40
C VAL A 279 25.04 8.60 0.79
N ALA A 280 24.74 9.37 1.84
CA ALA A 280 25.50 10.55 2.24
C ALA A 280 26.85 10.21 2.87
N ASP A 281 26.91 9.21 3.76
CA ASP A 281 28.10 8.89 4.54
C ASP A 281 28.52 7.41 4.50
N GLY A 282 27.69 6.54 3.89
CA GLY A 282 27.96 5.10 3.80
C GLY A 282 27.66 4.32 5.09
N ALA A 283 27.06 4.95 6.09
CA ALA A 283 26.69 4.27 7.33
C ALA A 283 25.58 3.22 7.11
N ARG A 284 25.67 2.09 7.81
CA ARG A 284 24.66 1.03 7.79
C ARG A 284 23.58 1.32 8.85
N HIS A 285 22.35 1.22 8.43
CA HIS A 285 21.17 1.33 9.27
C HIS A 285 20.44 0.00 9.26
N GLU A 286 19.96 -0.45 10.43
CA GLU A 286 19.31 -1.74 10.57
C GLU A 286 18.02 -1.61 11.34
N VAL A 287 16.98 -2.37 10.94
CA VAL A 287 15.70 -2.42 11.65
C VAL A 287 15.28 -3.86 11.84
N ARG A 288 15.06 -4.26 13.09
CA ARG A 288 14.38 -5.49 13.45
C ARG A 288 12.88 -5.25 13.53
N LEU A 289 12.11 -6.09 12.85
CA LEU A 289 10.67 -6.01 12.72
C LEU A 289 10.02 -7.21 13.42
N GLU A 290 9.15 -6.93 14.38
CA GLU A 290 8.46 -7.93 15.20
C GLU A 290 6.95 -7.84 14.92
N PRO A 291 6.35 -8.78 14.14
CA PRO A 291 4.92 -8.76 13.84
C PRO A 291 4.04 -8.83 15.08
N ILE A 292 2.98 -8.01 15.12
CA ILE A 292 1.97 -7.94 16.17
C ILE A 292 0.72 -8.72 15.71
N PHE A 293 0.15 -8.33 14.58
CA PHE A 293 -0.93 -9.01 13.88
C PHE A 293 -0.91 -8.71 12.38
N THR A 294 -1.77 -9.38 11.61
CA THR A 294 -1.76 -9.31 10.16
C THR A 294 -3.07 -8.76 9.61
N PHE A 295 -2.98 -7.66 8.84
CA PHE A 295 -4.06 -7.11 8.03
C PHE A 295 -4.09 -7.80 6.66
N ARG A 296 -5.25 -8.34 6.27
CA ARG A 296 -5.44 -9.00 4.98
C ARG A 296 -5.84 -7.99 3.92
N MET A 297 -5.02 -7.88 2.88
CA MET A 297 -5.21 -6.91 1.80
C MET A 297 -6.47 -7.20 0.96
N LYS A 298 -7.08 -8.38 1.08
CA LYS A 298 -8.40 -8.65 0.52
C LYS A 298 -9.47 -7.68 1.06
N GLY A 299 -9.34 -7.21 2.30
CA GLY A 299 -10.24 -6.21 2.89
C GLY A 299 -10.27 -4.87 2.14
N ILE A 300 -9.29 -4.64 1.27
CA ILE A 300 -9.23 -3.48 0.39
C ILE A 300 -9.13 -3.89 -1.10
N GLY A 301 -9.64 -5.07 -1.44
CA GLY A 301 -9.83 -5.54 -2.82
C GLY A 301 -8.67 -6.25 -3.47
N TYR A 302 -7.49 -6.41 -2.83
CA TYR A 302 -6.42 -7.23 -3.41
C TYR A 302 -6.76 -8.72 -3.31
N THR A 303 -6.71 -9.41 -4.46
CA THR A 303 -7.01 -10.84 -4.53
C THR A 303 -8.37 -11.27 -3.99
N HIS A 304 -9.26 -10.32 -3.70
CA HIS A 304 -10.60 -10.62 -3.19
C HIS A 304 -11.41 -11.40 -4.25
N PRO A 305 -12.09 -12.50 -3.90
CA PRO A 305 -12.79 -13.34 -4.87
C PRO A 305 -13.95 -12.63 -5.58
N ILE A 306 -14.56 -11.65 -4.93
CA ILE A 306 -15.68 -10.86 -5.47
C ILE A 306 -15.22 -9.43 -5.78
N TRP A 307 -14.71 -8.70 -4.80
CA TRP A 307 -14.40 -7.26 -4.84
C TRP A 307 -12.97 -6.96 -5.30
N VAL A 308 -12.45 -7.75 -6.24
CA VAL A 308 -11.12 -7.50 -6.81
C VAL A 308 -11.10 -6.20 -7.61
N HIS A 309 -10.00 -5.48 -7.51
CA HIS A 309 -9.78 -4.20 -8.16
C HIS A 309 -10.08 -4.20 -9.66
N GLY A 310 -10.78 -3.14 -10.13
CA GLY A 310 -11.08 -2.95 -11.54
C GLY A 310 -12.17 -3.88 -12.08
N LYS A 311 -12.89 -4.58 -11.23
CA LYS A 311 -14.00 -5.46 -11.62
C LYS A 311 -15.32 -4.70 -11.65
N TRP A 312 -16.02 -4.80 -12.78
CA TRP A 312 -17.36 -4.24 -12.91
C TRP A 312 -18.37 -5.08 -12.13
N HIS A 313 -19.19 -4.43 -11.30
CA HIS A 313 -20.29 -5.06 -10.56
C HIS A 313 -21.64 -4.54 -11.03
N ASP A 314 -21.83 -3.20 -11.05
CA ASP A 314 -23.03 -2.51 -11.51
C ASP A 314 -22.71 -1.00 -11.62
N GLU A 315 -23.69 -0.18 -12.03
CA GLU A 315 -23.62 1.28 -12.02
C GLU A 315 -23.24 1.83 -10.64
N LEU A 316 -23.72 1.18 -9.58
CA LEU A 316 -23.28 1.33 -8.19
C LEU A 316 -23.53 0.02 -7.45
N ALA A 317 -22.49 -0.56 -6.87
CA ALA A 317 -22.59 -1.74 -6.01
C ALA A 317 -21.74 -1.54 -4.76
N MET A 318 -22.20 -2.02 -3.62
CA MET A 318 -21.47 -1.96 -2.35
C MET A 318 -21.78 -3.18 -1.49
N ALA A 319 -20.87 -3.49 -0.60
CA ALA A 319 -21.04 -4.52 0.42
C ALA A 319 -20.12 -4.24 1.61
N SER A 320 -20.44 -4.86 2.73
CA SER A 320 -19.55 -4.96 3.87
C SER A 320 -19.40 -6.41 4.32
N GLU A 321 -18.29 -6.70 4.96
CA GLU A 321 -18.00 -8.02 5.51
C GLU A 321 -17.09 -7.92 6.75
N SER A 322 -17.01 -9.00 7.52
CA SER A 322 -16.04 -9.10 8.60
C SER A 322 -15.65 -10.55 8.87
N TRP A 323 -14.44 -10.75 9.40
CA TRP A 323 -13.93 -12.08 9.79
C TRP A 323 -13.03 -11.97 11.00
N ALA A 324 -13.00 -13.03 11.83
CA ALA A 324 -12.01 -13.13 12.89
C ALA A 324 -10.62 -13.42 12.30
N LEU A 325 -9.57 -12.85 12.87
CA LEU A 325 -8.21 -13.07 12.39
C LEU A 325 -7.76 -14.52 12.56
N ASP A 326 -8.22 -15.17 13.63
CA ASP A 326 -7.90 -16.57 13.95
C ASP A 326 -8.56 -17.58 12.99
N ASP A 327 -9.62 -17.16 12.26
CA ASP A 327 -10.34 -18.01 11.29
C ASP A 327 -9.74 -17.92 9.87
N VAL A 328 -8.67 -17.12 9.68
CA VAL A 328 -8.08 -16.89 8.36
C VAL A 328 -7.19 -18.08 7.96
N ASP A 329 -7.47 -18.67 6.79
CA ASP A 329 -6.58 -19.65 6.17
C ASP A 329 -5.38 -18.95 5.53
N ASP A 330 -4.22 -19.03 6.17
CA ASP A 330 -2.95 -18.45 5.71
C ASP A 330 -2.42 -19.09 4.42
N THR A 331 -2.99 -20.20 3.96
CA THR A 331 -2.57 -20.87 2.73
C THR A 331 -3.43 -20.48 1.53
N ALA A 332 -4.59 -19.85 1.76
CA ALA A 332 -5.47 -19.41 0.68
C ALA A 332 -4.89 -18.24 -0.11
N TYR A 333 -5.10 -18.22 -1.44
CA TYR A 333 -4.55 -17.21 -2.34
C TYR A 333 -4.92 -15.78 -1.96
N GLU A 334 -6.17 -15.56 -1.61
CA GLU A 334 -6.69 -14.25 -1.22
C GLU A 334 -6.08 -13.69 0.06
N ASN A 335 -5.38 -14.52 0.84
CA ASN A 335 -4.76 -14.14 2.10
C ASN A 335 -3.23 -13.99 2.02
N GLN A 336 -2.60 -14.27 0.84
CA GLN A 336 -1.14 -14.22 0.67
C GLN A 336 -0.58 -12.79 0.64
N HIS A 337 -1.35 -11.84 0.10
CA HIS A 337 -0.98 -10.43 0.12
C HIS A 337 -1.51 -9.80 1.42
N CYS A 338 -0.60 -9.38 2.28
CA CYS A 338 -0.95 -8.85 3.60
C CYS A 338 0.05 -7.81 4.09
N GLN A 339 -0.37 -7.05 5.09
CA GLN A 339 0.50 -6.16 5.87
C GLN A 339 0.54 -6.62 7.33
N HIS A 340 1.72 -6.91 7.82
CA HIS A 340 1.94 -7.14 9.24
C HIS A 340 2.12 -5.79 9.94
N LEU A 341 1.29 -5.49 10.94
CA LEU A 341 1.63 -4.43 11.89
C LEU A 341 2.83 -4.90 12.68
N VAL A 342 3.89 -4.09 12.74
CA VAL A 342 5.16 -4.48 13.36
C VAL A 342 5.63 -3.46 14.38
N ARG A 343 6.19 -3.95 15.49
CA ARG A 343 7.11 -3.18 16.30
C ARG A 343 8.43 -3.10 15.54
N ALA A 344 8.98 -1.90 15.41
CA ALA A 344 10.24 -1.65 14.72
C ALA A 344 11.30 -1.22 15.72
N ILE A 345 12.46 -1.90 15.73
CA ILE A 345 13.61 -1.56 16.56
C ILE A 345 14.71 -1.15 15.59
N TYR A 346 14.96 0.14 15.50
CA TYR A 346 15.87 0.76 14.55
C TYR A 346 17.18 1.14 15.21
N THR A 347 18.29 0.67 14.66
CA THR A 347 19.65 1.07 15.01
C THR A 347 20.23 1.90 13.87
N ASP A 348 20.56 3.16 14.13
CA ASP A 348 21.13 4.07 13.13
C ASP A 348 22.65 3.82 12.92
N GLY A 349 23.23 4.52 11.93
CA GLY A 349 24.64 4.39 11.59
C GLY A 349 25.61 4.78 12.70
N ALA A 350 25.16 5.49 13.74
CA ALA A 350 25.94 5.82 14.93
C ALA A 350 25.73 4.82 16.09
N GLY A 351 24.87 3.81 15.89
CA GLY A 351 24.52 2.83 16.93
C GLY A 351 23.44 3.29 17.91
N VAL A 352 22.70 4.36 17.60
CA VAL A 352 21.59 4.84 18.43
C VAL A 352 20.35 4.03 18.11
N GLU A 353 19.74 3.42 19.15
CA GLU A 353 18.53 2.63 19.03
C GLU A 353 17.27 3.46 19.26
N ARG A 354 16.21 3.19 18.45
CA ARG A 354 14.87 3.75 18.58
C ARG A 354 13.83 2.67 18.43
N THR A 355 12.77 2.77 19.19
CA THR A 355 11.60 1.91 19.03
C THR A 355 10.48 2.69 18.36
N GLY A 356 9.83 2.08 17.38
CA GLY A 356 8.72 2.65 16.63
C GLY A 356 7.72 1.57 16.22
N ILE A 357 6.79 1.98 15.37
CA ILE A 357 5.75 1.11 14.82
C ILE A 357 5.60 1.36 13.32
N GLY A 358 5.18 0.36 12.61
CA GLY A 358 4.94 0.46 11.17
C GLY A 358 4.34 -0.79 10.60
N VAL A 359 4.49 -0.95 9.31
CA VAL A 359 4.01 -2.16 8.63
C VAL A 359 5.15 -2.85 7.89
N LEU A 360 5.02 -4.15 7.77
CA LEU A 360 5.77 -4.95 6.80
C LEU A 360 4.76 -5.58 5.85
N GLU A 361 4.65 -5.03 4.65
CA GLU A 361 3.87 -5.63 3.58
C GLU A 361 4.67 -6.75 2.94
N GLN A 362 4.02 -7.89 2.74
CA GLN A 362 4.52 -8.97 1.93
C GLN A 362 3.57 -9.28 0.77
N ASN A 363 4.16 -9.49 -0.42
CA ASN A 363 3.54 -10.17 -1.53
C ASN A 363 4.56 -11.14 -2.11
N ILE A 364 4.51 -12.41 -1.64
CA ILE A 364 5.52 -13.43 -1.93
C ILE A 364 4.86 -14.61 -2.64
N LEU A 365 4.95 -14.61 -3.96
CA LEU A 365 4.32 -15.59 -4.84
C LEU A 365 5.35 -16.21 -5.78
N GLY A 366 5.26 -17.52 -6.01
CA GLY A 366 6.19 -18.24 -6.88
C GLY A 366 7.52 -18.58 -6.21
N PRO A 367 8.48 -19.13 -6.96
CA PRO A 367 9.77 -19.53 -6.45
C PRO A 367 10.65 -18.31 -6.10
N TYR A 368 11.46 -18.43 -5.03
CA TYR A 368 12.45 -17.43 -4.65
C TYR A 368 13.68 -18.15 -4.08
N ALA A 369 14.75 -18.20 -4.86
CA ALA A 369 15.95 -18.99 -4.57
C ALA A 369 16.65 -18.62 -3.27
N PRO A 370 16.77 -17.34 -2.86
CA PRO A 370 17.46 -16.98 -1.62
C PRO A 370 16.90 -17.64 -0.36
N TYR A 371 15.61 -17.97 -0.34
CA TYR A 371 14.96 -18.67 0.78
C TYR A 371 14.53 -20.10 0.45
N GLY A 372 14.96 -20.66 -0.67
CA GLY A 372 14.56 -22.01 -1.08
C GLY A 372 13.06 -22.18 -1.31
N LEU A 373 12.35 -21.08 -1.63
CA LEU A 373 10.91 -21.15 -1.90
C LEU A 373 10.68 -21.79 -3.27
N GLU A 374 9.89 -22.86 -3.31
CA GLU A 374 9.50 -23.58 -4.51
C GLU A 374 7.99 -23.48 -4.78
N GLY A 375 7.60 -23.71 -6.05
CA GLY A 375 6.18 -23.63 -6.43
C GLY A 375 5.57 -22.24 -6.23
N PHE A 376 4.24 -22.17 -6.31
CA PHE A 376 3.55 -20.88 -6.25
C PHE A 376 3.26 -20.42 -4.81
N PHE A 377 2.90 -21.37 -3.90
CA PHE A 377 2.56 -21.13 -2.50
C PHE A 377 3.22 -22.12 -1.52
N ALA A 378 4.09 -23.01 -2.01
CA ALA A 378 4.70 -23.98 -1.12
C ALA A 378 5.42 -23.28 0.04
N ALA A 379 5.23 -23.81 1.23
CA ALA A 379 5.96 -23.39 2.41
C ALA A 379 7.48 -23.59 2.22
N PRO A 380 8.33 -22.80 2.91
CA PRO A 380 9.76 -23.13 2.98
C PRO A 380 9.96 -24.50 3.60
N THR A 381 10.84 -25.30 3.01
CA THR A 381 11.33 -26.52 3.66
C THR A 381 12.53 -26.12 4.52
N TYR A 382 12.38 -26.22 5.82
CA TYR A 382 13.52 -26.12 6.74
C TYR A 382 14.08 -27.53 6.94
N ASP A 383 15.32 -27.76 6.52
CA ASP A 383 16.09 -28.97 6.81
C ASP A 383 16.55 -29.03 8.28
#